data_2290fda10e5ca39b39fda10f5facffff
#
_entry.id   2290fda10e5ca39b39fda10f5facffff
#
_cell.length_a   1.000
_cell.length_b   1.000
_cell.length_c   1.000
_cell.angle_alpha   90.00
_cell.angle_beta   90.00
_cell.angle_gamma   90.00
#
_symmetry.space_group_name_H-M   'P 1'
#
loop_
_entity.id
_entity.type
_entity.pdbx_description
1 polymer ?
#
loop_
_entity_poly.entity_id
_entity_poly.type
_entity_poly.pdbx_seq_one_letter_code
_entity_poly.pdbx_strand_id
1 'polypeptide(L)'
;MKIAIVKLSALGDIIHGMIALQFIKKYYPESEIDWFIEKRFRGILESNPQIHEIHQVNLKSIIESKSFFLLLKELRKIHKLGKYDLVIDMQNLLKSAVISRLIPSDKTIGLDRNSAREGIASIFYNQMFTVDHSSNVIMRNITIVAKALNIKILQTDIKNKNPFLYSSKKYTFNSISNKKQNIVLVPGASYPSKRYPVKNFSELSTQIDANFLVIWGSEKEKALASEIKDLSPDIHVCEKLSLDGLKSLISQVDLVIGPDSGPTHMAWALNIPSITLFGPTPGYRNTYSTDINKIIESESEVNPYKIDKNDYSINNINVGDILKLAQELLKTS
;
A
#
# COMPACT_ATOMS: atom_id res chain seq x y z
N MET A 1 17.98 -1.04 -20.42
CA MET A 1 16.52 -1.13 -20.65
C MET A 1 15.83 -0.10 -19.79
N LYS A 2 15.00 0.76 -20.38
CA LYS A 2 14.25 1.80 -19.66
C LYS A 2 12.79 1.40 -19.53
N ILE A 3 12.30 1.28 -18.30
CA ILE A 3 10.97 0.78 -17.95
C ILE A 3 10.18 1.88 -17.25
N ALA A 4 8.96 2.16 -17.70
CA ALA A 4 8.01 2.99 -16.97
C ALA A 4 6.96 2.12 -16.27
N ILE A 5 6.80 2.30 -14.97
CA ILE A 5 5.73 1.69 -14.19
C ILE A 5 4.65 2.76 -13.92
N VAL A 6 3.42 2.46 -14.26
CA VAL A 6 2.27 3.32 -13.97
C VAL A 6 1.42 2.70 -12.85
N LYS A 7 1.55 3.26 -11.64
CA LYS A 7 0.72 2.91 -10.48
C LYS A 7 0.48 4.16 -9.66
N LEU A 8 -0.67 4.79 -9.87
CA LEU A 8 -0.95 6.17 -9.44
C LEU A 8 -1.47 6.26 -8.01
N SER A 9 -2.27 5.27 -7.57
CA SER A 9 -3.04 5.25 -6.31
C SER A 9 -3.64 3.85 -6.06
N ALA A 10 -4.17 3.48 -4.87
CA ALA A 10 -4.03 4.20 -3.63
C ALA A 10 -2.74 3.78 -2.92
N LEU A 11 -2.50 4.30 -1.68
CA LEU A 11 -1.26 4.05 -0.96
C LEU A 11 -0.92 2.55 -0.80
N GLY A 12 -1.87 1.74 -0.34
CA GLY A 12 -1.69 0.29 -0.21
C GLY A 12 -1.40 -0.39 -1.56
N ASP A 13 -2.15 -0.02 -2.62
CA ASP A 13 -1.94 -0.58 -3.97
C ASP A 13 -0.56 -0.25 -4.53
N ILE A 14 -0.04 0.96 -4.24
CA ILE A 14 1.30 1.37 -4.65
C ILE A 14 2.33 0.49 -3.93
N ILE A 15 2.21 0.34 -2.60
CA ILE A 15 3.10 -0.49 -1.80
C ILE A 15 3.12 -1.93 -2.33
N HIS A 16 1.96 -2.52 -2.60
CA HIS A 16 1.85 -3.86 -3.18
C HIS A 16 2.49 -3.96 -4.57
N GLY A 17 2.52 -2.86 -5.33
CA GLY A 17 3.21 -2.82 -6.62
C GLY A 17 4.72 -2.72 -6.50
N MET A 18 5.22 -2.05 -5.47
CA MET A 18 6.66 -1.79 -5.30
C MET A 18 7.50 -3.05 -5.10
N ILE A 19 6.91 -4.14 -4.63
CA ILE A 19 7.62 -5.42 -4.52
C ILE A 19 8.21 -5.88 -5.86
N ALA A 20 7.59 -5.49 -6.99
CA ALA A 20 8.06 -5.85 -8.32
C ALA A 20 9.47 -5.30 -8.63
N LEU A 21 9.85 -4.17 -8.02
CA LEU A 21 11.13 -3.52 -8.28
C LEU A 21 12.32 -4.45 -8.00
N GLN A 22 12.31 -5.15 -6.86
CA GLN A 22 13.39 -6.05 -6.50
C GLN A 22 13.53 -7.22 -7.49
N PHE A 23 12.41 -7.71 -8.04
CA PHE A 23 12.43 -8.78 -9.03
C PHE A 23 12.89 -8.28 -10.40
N ILE A 24 12.47 -7.08 -10.81
CA ILE A 24 12.99 -6.46 -12.03
C ILE A 24 14.50 -6.30 -11.92
N LYS A 25 15.00 -5.73 -10.82
CA LYS A 25 16.44 -5.52 -10.60
C LYS A 25 17.24 -6.82 -10.45
N LYS A 26 16.62 -7.90 -9.94
CA LYS A 26 17.26 -9.24 -9.87
C LYS A 26 17.59 -9.78 -11.26
N TYR A 27 16.69 -9.62 -12.24
CA TYR A 27 16.85 -10.13 -13.61
C TYR A 27 17.48 -9.11 -14.57
N TYR A 28 17.26 -7.83 -14.32
CA TYR A 28 17.74 -6.71 -15.12
C TYR A 28 18.37 -5.64 -14.23
N PRO A 29 19.55 -5.88 -13.64
CA PRO A 29 20.18 -4.98 -12.67
C PRO A 29 20.44 -3.59 -13.23
N GLU A 30 20.81 -3.48 -14.51
CA GLU A 30 21.09 -2.22 -15.20
C GLU A 30 19.84 -1.54 -15.78
N SER A 31 18.63 -2.01 -15.47
CA SER A 31 17.41 -1.34 -15.96
C SER A 31 17.19 0.00 -15.26
N GLU A 32 16.82 1.01 -15.99
CA GLU A 32 16.30 2.27 -15.45
C GLU A 32 14.79 2.15 -15.27
N ILE A 33 14.30 2.29 -14.03
CA ILE A 33 12.89 2.15 -13.71
C ILE A 33 12.35 3.50 -13.28
N ASP A 34 11.49 4.08 -14.08
CA ASP A 34 10.78 5.30 -13.75
C ASP A 34 9.35 4.94 -13.27
N TRP A 35 8.87 5.67 -12.25
CA TRP A 35 7.57 5.40 -11.67
C TRP A 35 6.64 6.61 -11.78
N PHE A 36 5.45 6.41 -12.36
CA PHE A 36 4.40 7.42 -12.47
C PHE A 36 3.41 7.29 -11.31
N ILE A 37 3.21 8.38 -10.54
CA ILE A 37 2.44 8.39 -9.30
C ILE A 37 1.67 9.70 -9.12
N GLU A 38 0.51 9.65 -8.45
CA GLU A 38 -0.16 10.87 -8.00
C GLU A 38 0.71 11.62 -6.97
N LYS A 39 0.81 12.95 -7.11
CA LYS A 39 1.67 13.84 -6.30
C LYS A 39 1.61 13.55 -4.79
N ARG A 40 0.41 13.32 -4.25
CA ARG A 40 0.19 13.09 -2.81
C ARG A 40 0.85 11.82 -2.25
N PHE A 41 1.19 10.86 -3.11
CA PHE A 41 1.81 9.59 -2.71
C PHE A 41 3.30 9.52 -3.02
N ARG A 42 3.88 10.58 -3.62
CA ARG A 42 5.29 10.58 -4.00
C ARG A 42 6.24 10.11 -2.89
N GLY A 43 6.02 10.57 -1.66
CA GLY A 43 6.88 10.27 -0.52
C GLY A 43 7.03 8.77 -0.20
N ILE A 44 6.12 7.90 -0.69
CA ILE A 44 6.27 6.45 -0.50
C ILE A 44 7.40 5.86 -1.35
N LEU A 45 7.64 6.44 -2.53
CA LEU A 45 8.66 6.01 -3.49
C LEU A 45 10.03 6.64 -3.23
N GLU A 46 10.05 7.80 -2.55
CA GLU A 46 11.28 8.54 -2.30
C GLU A 46 12.32 7.69 -1.56
N SER A 47 13.58 7.89 -1.91
CA SER A 47 14.74 7.17 -1.37
C SER A 47 14.83 5.69 -1.75
N ASN A 48 13.96 5.18 -2.63
CA ASN A 48 14.07 3.82 -3.11
C ASN A 48 15.20 3.72 -4.16
N PRO A 49 16.29 2.98 -3.89
CA PRO A 49 17.46 2.93 -4.78
C PRO A 49 17.18 2.18 -6.10
N GLN A 50 16.07 1.49 -6.21
CA GLN A 50 15.68 0.74 -7.41
C GLN A 50 14.90 1.60 -8.40
N ILE A 51 14.48 2.81 -8.01
CA ILE A 51 13.76 3.76 -8.86
C ILE A 51 14.77 4.81 -9.38
N HIS A 52 14.81 4.96 -10.71
CA HIS A 52 15.65 5.97 -11.35
C HIS A 52 15.00 7.36 -11.27
N GLU A 53 13.73 7.49 -11.69
CA GLU A 53 13.00 8.76 -11.61
C GLU A 53 11.54 8.57 -11.17
N ILE A 54 11.02 9.55 -10.39
CA ILE A 54 9.62 9.58 -9.93
C ILE A 54 8.86 10.69 -10.65
N HIS A 55 7.99 10.33 -11.57
CA HIS A 55 7.14 11.25 -12.32
C HIS A 55 5.81 11.49 -11.61
N GLN A 56 5.64 12.71 -11.10
CA GLN A 56 4.39 13.09 -10.46
C GLN A 56 3.33 13.44 -11.50
N VAL A 57 2.14 12.86 -11.35
CA VAL A 57 0.96 13.18 -12.14
C VAL A 57 -0.10 13.82 -11.24
N ASN A 58 -0.61 14.97 -11.63
CA ASN A 58 -1.53 15.76 -10.80
C ASN A 58 -2.98 15.69 -11.30
N LEU A 59 -3.44 14.48 -11.65
CA LEU A 59 -4.77 14.30 -12.26
C LEU A 59 -5.92 14.75 -11.35
N LYS A 60 -5.83 14.47 -10.04
CA LYS A 60 -6.93 14.78 -9.13
C LYS A 60 -7.22 16.28 -9.11
N SER A 61 -6.21 17.12 -8.92
CA SER A 61 -6.40 18.57 -8.89
C SER A 61 -6.81 19.14 -10.26
N ILE A 62 -6.35 18.52 -11.36
CA ILE A 62 -6.75 18.91 -12.70
C ILE A 62 -8.23 18.64 -12.94
N ILE A 63 -8.72 17.45 -12.53
CA ILE A 63 -10.13 17.08 -12.65
C ILE A 63 -11.01 17.98 -11.75
N GLU A 64 -10.57 18.24 -10.51
CA GLU A 64 -11.27 19.13 -9.57
C GLU A 64 -11.36 20.57 -10.08
N SER A 65 -10.29 21.08 -10.69
CA SER A 65 -10.26 22.42 -11.30
C SER A 65 -11.06 22.52 -12.60
N LYS A 66 -11.48 21.39 -13.20
CA LYS A 66 -12.12 21.30 -14.52
C LYS A 66 -11.34 22.05 -15.63
N SER A 67 -10.04 22.23 -15.47
CA SER A 67 -9.19 22.98 -16.39
C SER A 67 -8.64 22.09 -17.50
N PHE A 68 -9.23 22.21 -18.69
CA PHE A 68 -8.74 21.52 -19.88
C PHE A 68 -7.30 21.94 -20.26
N PHE A 69 -6.94 23.18 -20.02
CA PHE A 69 -5.59 23.68 -20.30
C PHE A 69 -4.53 23.00 -19.40
N LEU A 70 -4.82 22.84 -18.10
CA LEU A 70 -3.93 22.13 -17.17
C LEU A 70 -3.80 20.65 -17.54
N LEU A 71 -4.90 20.03 -17.97
CA LEU A 71 -4.86 18.66 -18.46
C LEU A 71 -3.94 18.54 -19.68
N LEU A 72 -4.11 19.38 -20.70
CA LEU A 72 -3.25 19.36 -21.89
C LEU A 72 -1.78 19.63 -21.57
N LYS A 73 -1.50 20.51 -20.62
CA LYS A 73 -0.13 20.81 -20.16
C LYS A 73 0.51 19.55 -19.53
N GLU A 74 -0.22 18.85 -18.68
CA GLU A 74 0.27 17.62 -18.04
C GLU A 74 0.48 16.51 -19.06
N LEU A 75 -0.46 16.31 -19.97
CA LEU A 75 -0.35 15.32 -21.05
C LEU A 75 0.83 15.60 -21.98
N ARG A 76 1.06 16.89 -22.34
CA ARG A 76 2.24 17.29 -23.13
C ARG A 76 3.55 17.07 -22.38
N LYS A 77 3.58 17.29 -21.06
CA LYS A 77 4.75 16.99 -20.22
C LYS A 77 5.10 15.52 -20.30
N ILE A 78 4.11 14.64 -20.14
CA ILE A 78 4.31 13.18 -20.22
C ILE A 78 4.81 12.77 -21.61
N HIS A 79 4.21 13.30 -22.67
CA HIS A 79 4.59 12.98 -24.06
C HIS A 79 6.01 13.44 -24.43
N LYS A 80 6.56 14.42 -23.74
CA LYS A 80 7.93 14.91 -23.96
C LYS A 80 9.01 14.13 -23.23
N LEU A 81 8.64 13.14 -22.42
CA LEU A 81 9.60 12.23 -21.79
C LEU A 81 10.32 11.42 -22.87
N GLY A 82 11.55 11.04 -22.61
CA GLY A 82 12.31 10.18 -23.49
C GLY A 82 11.59 8.84 -23.76
N LYS A 83 11.98 8.16 -24.83
CA LYS A 83 11.39 6.87 -25.18
C LYS A 83 11.74 5.79 -24.17
N TYR A 84 10.76 4.97 -23.81
CA TYR A 84 10.89 3.79 -22.98
C TYR A 84 10.84 2.53 -23.83
N ASP A 85 11.58 1.51 -23.44
CA ASP A 85 11.49 0.18 -24.07
C ASP A 85 10.14 -0.48 -23.70
N LEU A 86 9.64 -0.18 -22.47
CA LEU A 86 8.46 -0.81 -21.94
C LEU A 86 7.72 0.11 -20.96
N VAL A 87 6.40 0.19 -21.12
CA VAL A 87 5.47 0.79 -20.14
C VAL A 87 4.57 -0.29 -19.56
N ILE A 88 4.54 -0.44 -18.26
CA ILE A 88 3.68 -1.41 -17.56
C ILE A 88 2.64 -0.65 -16.74
N ASP A 89 1.37 -0.74 -17.11
CA ASP A 89 0.26 -0.24 -16.31
C ASP A 89 -0.15 -1.29 -15.26
N MET A 90 0.28 -1.07 -14.03
CA MET A 90 -0.08 -1.92 -12.89
C MET A 90 -1.37 -1.46 -12.21
N GLN A 91 -1.93 -0.31 -12.60
CA GLN A 91 -3.18 0.23 -12.07
C GLN A 91 -4.42 -0.34 -12.78
N ASN A 92 -4.36 -0.46 -14.10
CA ASN A 92 -5.40 -0.99 -14.97
C ASN A 92 -6.78 -0.29 -14.80
N LEU A 93 -6.74 1.05 -14.73
CA LEU A 93 -7.90 1.94 -14.75
C LEU A 93 -7.81 2.84 -15.99
N LEU A 94 -8.93 3.37 -16.46
CA LEU A 94 -8.96 4.24 -17.65
C LEU A 94 -7.95 5.40 -17.53
N LYS A 95 -7.89 6.06 -16.38
CA LYS A 95 -6.96 7.17 -16.12
C LYS A 95 -5.48 6.78 -16.27
N SER A 96 -5.11 5.59 -15.78
CA SER A 96 -3.72 5.11 -15.89
C SER A 96 -3.42 4.60 -17.28
N ALA A 97 -4.37 3.98 -17.95
CA ALA A 97 -4.23 3.49 -19.31
C ALA A 97 -3.98 4.64 -20.30
N VAL A 98 -4.70 5.75 -20.17
CA VAL A 98 -4.46 6.96 -20.97
C VAL A 98 -3.05 7.50 -20.73
N ILE A 99 -2.61 7.60 -19.46
CA ILE A 99 -1.24 8.03 -19.14
C ILE A 99 -0.22 7.08 -19.75
N SER A 100 -0.39 5.77 -19.57
CA SER A 100 0.50 4.74 -20.08
C SER A 100 0.64 4.82 -21.62
N ARG A 101 -0.46 5.11 -22.31
CA ARG A 101 -0.47 5.24 -23.77
C ARG A 101 0.23 6.50 -24.26
N LEU A 102 0.25 7.56 -23.46
CA LEU A 102 0.90 8.84 -23.80
C LEU A 102 2.40 8.84 -23.52
N ILE A 103 2.89 7.94 -22.69
CA ILE A 103 4.34 7.75 -22.47
C ILE A 103 4.93 7.15 -23.76
N PRO A 104 5.91 7.81 -24.39
CA PRO A 104 6.54 7.29 -25.59
C PRO A 104 7.21 5.93 -25.31
N SER A 105 6.80 4.87 -26.00
CA SER A 105 7.33 3.52 -25.76
C SER A 105 7.16 2.59 -26.95
N ASP A 106 8.01 1.57 -27.00
CA ASP A 106 7.87 0.48 -27.96
C ASP A 106 6.68 -0.44 -27.62
N LYS A 107 6.47 -0.67 -26.32
CA LYS A 107 5.40 -1.52 -25.80
C LYS A 107 4.71 -0.90 -24.61
N THR A 108 3.37 -0.82 -24.65
CA THR A 108 2.52 -0.45 -23.52
C THR A 108 1.70 -1.67 -23.13
N ILE A 109 1.89 -2.13 -21.90
CA ILE A 109 1.35 -3.39 -21.37
C ILE A 109 0.36 -3.11 -20.24
N GLY A 110 -0.74 -3.86 -20.23
CA GLY A 110 -1.73 -3.86 -19.15
C GLY A 110 -2.49 -5.19 -19.09
N LEU A 111 -3.55 -5.21 -18.32
CA LEU A 111 -4.45 -6.36 -18.23
C LEU A 111 -5.52 -6.30 -19.31
N ASP A 112 -6.02 -7.46 -19.72
CA ASP A 112 -7.11 -7.56 -20.68
C ASP A 112 -8.45 -7.06 -20.10
N ARG A 113 -9.48 -7.02 -20.94
CA ARG A 113 -10.81 -6.52 -20.61
C ARG A 113 -11.46 -7.22 -19.42
N ASN A 114 -11.23 -8.51 -19.27
CA ASN A 114 -11.86 -9.33 -18.23
C ASN A 114 -11.08 -9.25 -16.90
N SER A 115 -9.80 -8.96 -16.97
CA SER A 115 -8.89 -8.88 -15.83
C SER A 115 -8.79 -7.47 -15.25
N ALA A 116 -8.91 -6.43 -16.08
CA ALA A 116 -8.84 -5.04 -15.63
C ALA A 116 -10.09 -4.67 -14.81
N ARG A 117 -9.91 -3.85 -13.78
CA ARG A 117 -11.05 -3.32 -12.99
C ARG A 117 -11.99 -2.48 -13.84
N GLU A 118 -11.44 -1.71 -14.78
CA GLU A 118 -12.17 -0.97 -15.80
C GLU A 118 -11.78 -1.54 -17.16
N GLY A 119 -12.55 -2.51 -17.65
CA GLY A 119 -12.21 -3.30 -18.85
C GLY A 119 -11.93 -2.46 -20.10
N ILE A 120 -12.48 -1.23 -20.19
CA ILE A 120 -12.21 -0.31 -21.29
C ILE A 120 -10.74 0.15 -21.31
N ALA A 121 -10.01 0.08 -20.20
CA ALA A 121 -8.59 0.41 -20.16
C ALA A 121 -7.75 -0.41 -21.14
N SER A 122 -8.19 -1.65 -21.45
CA SER A 122 -7.47 -2.57 -22.32
C SER A 122 -7.24 -2.05 -23.75
N ILE A 123 -8.09 -1.15 -24.25
CA ILE A 123 -7.94 -0.60 -25.62
C ILE A 123 -6.68 0.27 -25.81
N PHE A 124 -6.07 0.72 -24.71
CA PHE A 124 -4.87 1.58 -24.72
C PHE A 124 -3.56 0.79 -24.72
N TYR A 125 -3.62 -0.54 -24.58
CA TYR A 125 -2.42 -1.38 -24.50
C TYR A 125 -2.10 -2.05 -25.83
N ASN A 126 -0.79 -2.16 -26.15
CA ASN A 126 -0.33 -2.92 -27.31
C ASN A 126 -0.30 -4.43 -27.01
N GLN A 127 -0.07 -4.78 -25.75
CA GLN A 127 -0.02 -6.15 -25.26
C GLN A 127 -0.80 -6.27 -23.97
N MET A 128 -1.59 -7.31 -23.86
CA MET A 128 -2.45 -7.54 -22.70
C MET A 128 -2.22 -8.93 -22.12
N PHE A 129 -2.39 -9.04 -20.82
CA PHE A 129 -2.31 -10.32 -20.12
C PHE A 129 -3.59 -10.60 -19.33
N THR A 130 -3.99 -11.86 -19.32
CA THR A 130 -5.09 -12.35 -18.49
C THR A 130 -4.57 -12.70 -17.11
N VAL A 131 -5.21 -12.12 -16.07
CA VAL A 131 -4.99 -12.44 -14.66
C VAL A 131 -6.33 -12.39 -13.96
N ASP A 132 -6.70 -13.45 -13.27
CA ASP A 132 -7.99 -13.51 -12.56
C ASP A 132 -8.15 -12.31 -11.62
N HIS A 133 -9.31 -11.65 -11.69
CA HIS A 133 -9.63 -10.48 -10.89
C HIS A 133 -9.73 -10.80 -9.39
N SER A 134 -10.17 -12.00 -9.03
CA SER A 134 -10.26 -12.47 -7.64
C SER A 134 -8.90 -12.81 -7.01
N SER A 135 -7.86 -12.97 -7.83
CA SER A 135 -6.51 -13.27 -7.35
C SER A 135 -5.97 -12.18 -6.43
N ASN A 136 -5.08 -12.57 -5.54
CA ASN A 136 -4.36 -11.67 -4.64
C ASN A 136 -3.71 -10.50 -5.41
N VAL A 137 -3.87 -9.27 -4.91
CA VAL A 137 -3.44 -8.04 -5.60
C VAL A 137 -1.92 -7.96 -5.79
N ILE A 138 -1.12 -8.54 -4.89
CA ILE A 138 0.33 -8.62 -5.01
C ILE A 138 0.69 -9.58 -6.14
N MET A 139 0.05 -10.77 -6.16
CA MET A 139 0.23 -11.74 -7.24
C MET A 139 -0.15 -11.18 -8.60
N ARG A 140 -1.21 -10.38 -8.68
CA ARG A 140 -1.61 -9.70 -9.93
C ARG A 140 -0.53 -8.75 -10.43
N ASN A 141 0.03 -7.92 -9.53
CA ASN A 141 1.13 -7.01 -9.87
C ASN A 141 2.39 -7.77 -10.33
N ILE A 142 2.73 -8.85 -9.63
CA ILE A 142 3.88 -9.70 -9.97
C ILE A 142 3.66 -10.41 -11.30
N THR A 143 2.47 -10.95 -11.54
CA THR A 143 2.17 -11.68 -12.78
C THR A 143 2.27 -10.79 -14.01
N ILE A 144 1.76 -9.55 -13.96
CA ILE A 144 1.88 -8.64 -15.10
C ILE A 144 3.34 -8.30 -15.41
N VAL A 145 4.15 -8.04 -14.36
CA VAL A 145 5.59 -7.77 -14.51
C VAL A 145 6.35 -8.99 -15.02
N ALA A 146 6.09 -10.17 -14.45
CA ALA A 146 6.73 -11.42 -14.84
C ALA A 146 6.47 -11.75 -16.32
N LYS A 147 5.21 -11.61 -16.76
CA LYS A 147 4.83 -11.83 -18.19
C LYS A 147 5.40 -10.75 -19.10
N ALA A 148 5.41 -9.48 -18.66
CA ALA A 148 5.93 -8.36 -19.45
C ALA A 148 7.43 -8.50 -19.75
N LEU A 149 8.18 -9.02 -18.80
CA LEU A 149 9.64 -9.15 -18.86
C LEU A 149 10.12 -10.57 -19.16
N ASN A 150 9.19 -11.52 -19.30
CA ASN A 150 9.50 -12.94 -19.49
C ASN A 150 10.43 -13.50 -18.39
N ILE A 151 10.12 -13.20 -17.14
CA ILE A 151 10.86 -13.67 -15.95
C ILE A 151 9.99 -14.59 -15.10
N LYS A 152 10.63 -15.46 -14.32
CA LYS A 152 9.92 -16.38 -13.41
C LYS A 152 10.05 -15.87 -11.98
N ILE A 153 8.91 -15.61 -11.33
CA ILE A 153 8.83 -15.22 -9.92
C ILE A 153 7.96 -16.24 -9.20
N LEU A 154 8.49 -16.85 -8.17
CA LEU A 154 7.81 -17.87 -7.38
C LEU A 154 7.12 -17.26 -6.16
N GLN A 155 6.13 -17.97 -5.58
CA GLN A 155 5.51 -17.55 -4.34
C GLN A 155 6.51 -17.49 -3.17
N THR A 156 7.51 -18.38 -3.17
CA THR A 156 8.61 -18.37 -2.21
C THR A 156 9.45 -17.09 -2.30
N ASP A 157 9.66 -16.55 -3.49
CA ASP A 157 10.36 -15.27 -3.66
C ASP A 157 9.59 -14.11 -2.99
N ILE A 158 8.24 -14.15 -3.05
CA ILE A 158 7.39 -13.13 -2.41
C ILE A 158 7.43 -13.28 -0.87
N LYS A 159 7.40 -14.50 -0.35
CA LYS A 159 7.51 -14.76 1.08
C LYS A 159 8.86 -14.32 1.65
N ASN A 160 9.93 -14.55 0.90
CA ASN A 160 11.31 -14.25 1.27
C ASN A 160 11.80 -12.91 0.73
N LYS A 161 10.89 -11.99 0.43
CA LYS A 161 11.24 -10.66 -0.06
C LYS A 161 12.11 -9.89 0.92
N ASN A 162 13.02 -9.08 0.43
CA ASN A 162 13.69 -8.07 1.23
C ASN A 162 12.75 -6.90 1.56
N PRO A 163 12.99 -6.15 2.64
CA PRO A 163 12.36 -4.84 2.84
C PRO A 163 12.58 -3.96 1.61
N PHE A 164 11.52 -3.28 1.15
CA PHE A 164 11.58 -2.49 -0.09
C PHE A 164 11.02 -1.06 0.04
N LEU A 165 10.79 -0.60 1.26
CA LEU A 165 10.53 0.81 1.55
C LEU A 165 11.77 1.41 2.22
N TYR A 166 12.10 2.62 1.81
CA TYR A 166 13.30 3.32 2.26
C TYR A 166 12.93 4.73 2.71
N SER A 167 13.42 5.16 3.86
CA SER A 167 13.32 6.55 4.31
C SER A 167 14.61 7.31 3.97
N SER A 168 14.47 8.61 3.73
CA SER A 168 15.62 9.48 3.38
C SER A 168 16.65 9.57 4.50
N LYS A 169 16.19 9.41 5.74
CA LYS A 169 17.01 9.37 6.95
C LYS A 169 16.31 8.56 8.03
N LYS A 170 17.05 8.11 9.03
CA LYS A 170 16.46 7.58 10.25
C LYS A 170 15.97 8.75 11.10
N TYR A 171 14.67 8.90 11.23
CA TYR A 171 14.06 9.89 12.12
C TYR A 171 14.15 9.41 13.57
N THR A 172 14.33 10.36 14.48
CA THR A 172 14.24 10.10 15.93
C THR A 172 12.84 10.47 16.41
N PHE A 173 12.20 9.57 17.13
CA PHE A 173 10.87 9.78 17.71
C PHE A 173 10.94 9.66 19.21
N ASN A 174 10.65 10.75 19.93
CA ASN A 174 10.64 10.77 21.39
C ASN A 174 9.57 9.85 22.00
N SER A 175 8.58 9.46 21.20
CA SER A 175 7.51 8.54 21.59
C SER A 175 7.92 7.07 21.53
N ILE A 176 9.05 6.72 20.89
CA ILE A 176 9.57 5.35 20.90
C ILE A 176 10.24 5.05 22.25
N SER A 177 9.85 3.95 22.86
CA SER A 177 10.45 3.44 24.10
C SER A 177 11.68 2.59 23.81
N ASN A 178 12.74 2.78 24.60
CA ASN A 178 13.91 1.89 24.60
C ASN A 178 13.78 0.77 25.66
N LYS A 179 12.69 0.77 26.44
CA LYS A 179 12.47 -0.16 27.57
C LYS A 179 11.31 -1.13 27.34
N LYS A 180 10.36 -0.75 26.50
CA LYS A 180 9.16 -1.52 26.20
C LYS A 180 9.07 -1.74 24.69
N GLN A 181 8.43 -2.81 24.28
CA GLN A 181 8.07 -3.05 22.89
C GLN A 181 7.14 -1.95 22.38
N ASN A 182 7.34 -1.51 21.16
CA ASN A 182 6.61 -0.40 20.55
C ASN A 182 5.55 -0.95 19.60
N ILE A 183 4.29 -0.64 19.88
CA ILE A 183 3.15 -1.08 19.07
C ILE A 183 2.48 0.14 18.42
N VAL A 184 2.39 0.13 17.10
CA VAL A 184 1.64 1.16 16.37
C VAL A 184 0.21 0.70 16.16
N LEU A 185 -0.75 1.52 16.60
CA LEU A 185 -2.17 1.39 16.30
C LEU A 185 -2.57 2.30 15.14
N VAL A 186 -3.32 1.74 14.20
CA VAL A 186 -3.79 2.44 12.99
C VAL A 186 -5.32 2.54 13.03
N PRO A 187 -5.92 3.64 13.50
CA PRO A 187 -7.38 3.77 13.57
C PRO A 187 -8.01 4.12 12.23
N GLY A 188 -7.20 4.61 11.28
CA GLY A 188 -7.65 5.13 10.00
C GLY A 188 -7.85 4.06 8.92
N ALA A 189 -8.91 4.22 8.12
CA ALA A 189 -9.13 3.49 6.88
C ALA A 189 -9.89 4.33 5.86
N SER A 190 -9.88 3.87 4.58
CA SER A 190 -10.53 4.57 3.46
C SER A 190 -12.04 4.76 3.61
N TYR A 191 -12.71 3.84 4.32
CA TYR A 191 -14.15 3.89 4.60
C TYR A 191 -14.41 3.69 6.09
N PRO A 192 -15.47 4.29 6.66
CA PRO A 192 -15.85 4.07 8.06
C PRO A 192 -16.07 2.59 8.40
N SER A 193 -16.70 1.83 7.51
CA SER A 193 -16.96 0.39 7.68
C SER A 193 -15.71 -0.49 7.74
N LYS A 194 -14.55 0.04 7.37
CA LYS A 194 -13.25 -0.64 7.51
C LYS A 194 -12.52 -0.27 8.80
N ARG A 195 -13.04 0.63 9.63
CA ARG A 195 -12.35 1.09 10.85
C ARG A 195 -12.72 0.17 12.01
N TYR A 196 -11.69 -0.28 12.72
CA TYR A 196 -11.89 -1.01 13.96
C TYR A 196 -12.31 -0.06 15.09
N PRO A 197 -13.20 -0.47 16.01
CA PRO A 197 -13.70 0.41 17.05
C PRO A 197 -12.62 0.98 17.97
N VAL A 198 -12.71 2.27 18.24
CA VAL A 198 -11.77 3.02 19.10
C VAL A 198 -11.65 2.39 20.49
N LYS A 199 -12.80 2.02 21.10
CA LYS A 199 -12.85 1.36 22.42
C LYS A 199 -12.05 0.05 22.46
N ASN A 200 -12.05 -0.71 21.35
CA ASN A 200 -11.36 -1.99 21.28
C ASN A 200 -9.83 -1.79 21.18
N PHE A 201 -9.37 -0.73 20.51
CA PHE A 201 -7.95 -0.35 20.54
C PHE A 201 -7.52 0.09 21.96
N SER A 202 -8.38 0.83 22.68
CA SER A 202 -8.14 1.19 24.06
C SER A 202 -8.07 -0.06 24.96
N GLU A 203 -9.03 -0.97 24.84
CA GLU A 203 -9.02 -2.23 25.58
C GLU A 203 -7.75 -3.04 25.33
N LEU A 204 -7.32 -3.18 24.06
CA LEU A 204 -6.09 -3.88 23.72
C LEU A 204 -4.86 -3.27 24.41
N SER A 205 -4.79 -1.94 24.50
CA SER A 205 -3.67 -1.24 25.12
C SER A 205 -3.54 -1.44 26.62
N THR A 206 -4.63 -1.82 27.31
CA THR A 206 -4.60 -2.12 28.73
C THR A 206 -4.18 -3.55 29.05
N GLN A 207 -4.18 -4.44 28.05
CA GLN A 207 -3.91 -5.88 28.22
C GLN A 207 -2.49 -6.31 27.80
N ILE A 208 -1.71 -5.41 27.19
CA ILE A 208 -0.31 -5.67 26.80
C ILE A 208 0.58 -4.62 27.45
N ASP A 209 1.60 -5.08 28.19
CA ASP A 209 2.61 -4.16 28.74
C ASP A 209 3.60 -3.72 27.65
N ALA A 210 3.19 -2.73 26.87
CA ALA A 210 3.94 -2.18 25.74
C ALA A 210 3.81 -0.65 25.68
N ASN A 211 4.60 -0.04 24.83
CA ASN A 211 4.48 1.36 24.47
C ASN A 211 3.61 1.50 23.22
N PHE A 212 2.44 2.11 23.37
CA PHE A 212 1.49 2.25 22.27
C PHE A 212 1.57 3.63 21.61
N LEU A 213 1.68 3.63 20.28
CA LEU A 213 1.69 4.81 19.43
C LEU A 213 0.48 4.78 18.50
N VAL A 214 -0.27 5.87 18.43
CA VAL A 214 -1.38 6.01 17.48
C VAL A 214 -0.99 6.97 16.37
N ILE A 215 -1.04 6.52 15.14
CA ILE A 215 -0.74 7.31 13.94
C ILE A 215 -2.01 7.81 13.26
N TRP A 216 -1.88 8.92 12.54
CA TRP A 216 -2.97 9.51 11.77
C TRP A 216 -2.45 10.29 10.57
N GLY A 217 -3.25 10.40 9.50
CA GLY A 217 -2.90 11.12 8.28
C GLY A 217 -3.88 12.25 7.91
N SER A 218 -5.09 12.23 8.48
CA SER A 218 -6.14 13.23 8.24
C SER A 218 -6.75 13.73 9.53
N GLU A 219 -7.40 14.90 9.54
CA GLU A 219 -8.05 15.44 10.74
C GLU A 219 -9.14 14.51 11.30
N LYS A 220 -9.83 13.75 10.44
CA LYS A 220 -10.79 12.73 10.86
C LYS A 220 -10.12 11.58 11.62
N GLU A 221 -8.93 11.17 11.19
CA GLU A 221 -8.16 10.13 11.87
C GLU A 221 -7.52 10.65 13.15
N LYS A 222 -7.14 11.94 13.17
CA LYS A 222 -6.67 12.61 14.39
C LYS A 222 -7.74 12.61 15.48
N ALA A 223 -9.01 12.85 15.12
CA ALA A 223 -10.11 12.78 16.07
C ALA A 223 -10.23 11.37 16.67
N LEU A 224 -10.14 10.30 15.85
CA LEU A 224 -10.13 8.92 16.35
C LEU A 224 -8.91 8.65 17.26
N ALA A 225 -7.74 9.14 16.88
CA ALA A 225 -6.53 8.99 17.71
C ALA A 225 -6.67 9.70 19.06
N SER A 226 -7.29 10.88 19.09
CA SER A 226 -7.58 11.61 20.33
C SER A 226 -8.58 10.85 21.21
N GLU A 227 -9.64 10.30 20.63
CA GLU A 227 -10.63 9.50 21.34
C GLU A 227 -10.00 8.23 21.97
N ILE A 228 -9.07 7.57 21.27
CA ILE A 228 -8.29 6.45 21.85
C ILE A 228 -7.46 6.93 23.05
N LYS A 229 -6.81 8.10 22.92
CA LYS A 229 -6.01 8.70 24.00
C LYS A 229 -6.84 9.04 25.23
N ASP A 230 -8.06 9.56 25.01
CA ASP A 230 -8.97 9.91 26.12
C ASP A 230 -9.41 8.67 26.90
N LEU A 231 -9.59 7.52 26.21
CA LEU A 231 -9.93 6.24 26.82
C LEU A 231 -8.72 5.51 27.43
N SER A 232 -7.51 5.81 26.98
CA SER A 232 -6.25 5.17 27.44
C SER A 232 -5.15 6.22 27.54
N PRO A 233 -5.03 6.91 28.68
CA PRO A 233 -4.11 8.05 28.84
C PRO A 233 -2.62 7.75 28.63
N ASP A 234 -2.18 6.51 28.71
CA ASP A 234 -0.78 6.11 28.52
C ASP A 234 -0.37 5.96 27.06
N ILE A 235 -1.32 5.99 26.13
CA ILE A 235 -1.05 5.91 24.69
C ILE A 235 -0.44 7.23 24.18
N HIS A 236 0.51 7.14 23.27
CA HIS A 236 1.11 8.29 22.57
C HIS A 236 0.44 8.54 21.23
N VAL A 237 -0.24 9.67 21.07
CA VAL A 237 -0.69 10.13 19.75
C VAL A 237 0.48 10.80 19.04
N CYS A 238 0.90 10.24 17.91
CA CYS A 238 2.00 10.78 17.12
C CYS A 238 1.66 12.15 16.54
N GLU A 239 2.67 12.94 16.26
CA GLU A 239 2.53 14.10 15.37
C GLU A 239 2.18 13.66 13.95
N LYS A 240 1.69 14.60 13.14
CA LYS A 240 1.42 14.31 11.73
C LYS A 240 2.72 14.01 11.00
N LEU A 241 2.83 12.79 10.48
CA LEU A 241 4.01 12.34 9.77
C LEU A 241 3.86 12.54 8.25
N SER A 242 4.95 12.88 7.60
CA SER A 242 5.08 12.68 6.15
C SER A 242 5.14 11.17 5.85
N LEU A 243 4.93 10.77 4.58
CA LEU A 243 5.10 9.36 4.21
C LEU A 243 6.53 8.86 4.46
N ASP A 244 7.53 9.73 4.34
CA ASP A 244 8.91 9.39 4.65
C ASP A 244 9.14 9.17 6.15
N GLY A 245 8.61 10.06 6.99
CA GLY A 245 8.62 9.89 8.45
C GLY A 245 7.84 8.65 8.90
N LEU A 246 6.72 8.34 8.25
CA LEU A 246 5.92 7.16 8.56
C LEU A 246 6.68 5.85 8.21
N LYS A 247 7.36 5.78 7.07
CA LYS A 247 8.27 4.66 6.75
C LYS A 247 9.31 4.47 7.86
N SER A 248 9.93 5.57 8.29
CA SER A 248 10.95 5.53 9.35
C SER A 248 10.37 5.11 10.69
N LEU A 249 9.18 5.57 11.08
CA LEU A 249 8.52 5.14 12.31
C LEU A 249 8.23 3.63 12.28
N ILE A 250 7.56 3.17 11.21
CA ILE A 250 7.16 1.75 11.10
C ILE A 250 8.40 0.83 11.10
N SER A 251 9.53 1.26 10.52
CA SER A 251 10.77 0.47 10.55
C SER A 251 11.43 0.36 11.94
N GLN A 252 10.94 1.08 12.94
CA GLN A 252 11.51 1.16 14.29
C GLN A 252 10.59 0.61 15.39
N VAL A 253 9.45 0.03 15.02
CA VAL A 253 8.49 -0.54 15.98
C VAL A 253 8.44 -2.06 15.87
N ASP A 254 7.94 -2.71 16.90
CA ASP A 254 7.92 -4.17 17.03
C ASP A 254 6.64 -4.79 16.45
N LEU A 255 5.53 -4.01 16.39
CA LEU A 255 4.26 -4.52 15.88
C LEU A 255 3.39 -3.36 15.34
N VAL A 256 2.66 -3.63 14.25
CA VAL A 256 1.64 -2.72 13.71
C VAL A 256 0.29 -3.43 13.71
N ILE A 257 -0.74 -2.81 14.32
CA ILE A 257 -2.10 -3.34 14.39
C ILE A 257 -3.07 -2.34 13.77
N GLY A 258 -3.90 -2.78 12.86
CA GLY A 258 -4.92 -1.92 12.25
C GLY A 258 -5.67 -2.55 11.10
N PRO A 259 -6.63 -1.84 10.50
CA PRO A 259 -7.41 -2.33 9.37
C PRO A 259 -6.58 -2.40 8.09
N ASP A 260 -7.17 -2.96 7.04
CA ASP A 260 -6.66 -2.96 5.66
C ASP A 260 -6.44 -1.52 5.16
N SER A 261 -5.20 -1.04 5.33
CA SER A 261 -4.81 0.36 5.09
C SER A 261 -3.31 0.50 4.75
N GLY A 262 -2.91 1.67 4.26
CA GLY A 262 -1.52 1.93 3.87
C GLY A 262 -0.47 1.56 4.92
N PRO A 263 -0.59 2.01 6.18
CA PRO A 263 0.41 1.72 7.23
C PRO A 263 0.59 0.23 7.56
N THR A 264 -0.49 -0.57 7.56
CA THR A 264 -0.38 -2.02 7.76
C THR A 264 0.35 -2.71 6.59
N HIS A 265 0.13 -2.23 5.36
CA HIS A 265 0.89 -2.68 4.20
C HIS A 265 2.35 -2.20 4.19
N MET A 266 2.66 -1.05 4.81
CA MET A 266 4.06 -0.64 5.02
C MET A 266 4.79 -1.60 5.97
N ALA A 267 4.13 -2.08 7.03
CA ALA A 267 4.71 -3.07 7.93
C ALA A 267 5.07 -4.35 7.17
N TRP A 268 4.14 -4.88 6.36
CA TRP A 268 4.44 -6.01 5.47
C TRP A 268 5.63 -5.74 4.53
N ALA A 269 5.67 -4.56 3.92
CA ALA A 269 6.74 -4.18 2.99
C ALA A 269 8.11 -4.02 3.65
N LEU A 270 8.14 -3.68 4.92
CA LEU A 270 9.35 -3.50 5.74
C LEU A 270 9.78 -4.74 6.52
N ASN A 271 9.05 -5.86 6.39
CA ASN A 271 9.22 -7.07 7.21
C ASN A 271 9.07 -6.81 8.72
N ILE A 272 8.19 -5.90 9.07
CA ILE A 272 7.80 -5.63 10.47
C ILE A 272 6.56 -6.47 10.79
N PRO A 273 6.48 -7.10 11.98
CA PRO A 273 5.31 -7.81 12.42
C PRO A 273 4.04 -6.97 12.32
N SER A 274 2.94 -7.57 11.86
CA SER A 274 1.67 -6.85 11.75
C SER A 274 0.45 -7.76 11.91
N ILE A 275 -0.64 -7.19 12.41
CA ILE A 275 -1.97 -7.78 12.45
C ILE A 275 -2.89 -6.88 11.63
N THR A 276 -3.34 -7.36 10.50
CA THR A 276 -4.28 -6.62 9.63
C THR A 276 -5.69 -7.14 9.82
N LEU A 277 -6.63 -6.22 10.14
CA LEU A 277 -8.02 -6.53 10.43
C LEU A 277 -8.87 -6.30 9.17
N PHE A 278 -9.63 -7.30 8.79
CA PHE A 278 -10.49 -7.28 7.62
C PHE A 278 -11.97 -7.46 8.01
N GLY A 279 -12.80 -6.51 7.61
CA GLY A 279 -14.27 -6.58 7.69
C GLY A 279 -14.84 -6.74 6.28
N PRO A 280 -15.28 -5.65 5.61
CA PRO A 280 -15.95 -5.68 4.31
C PRO A 280 -15.05 -5.97 3.11
N THR A 281 -13.80 -6.35 3.33
CA THR A 281 -12.82 -6.66 2.27
C THR A 281 -12.13 -7.99 2.53
N PRO A 282 -11.87 -8.82 1.48
CA PRO A 282 -11.26 -10.13 1.66
C PRO A 282 -9.75 -10.02 1.92
N GLY A 283 -9.29 -10.58 3.05
CA GLY A 283 -7.87 -10.56 3.43
C GLY A 283 -7.00 -11.34 2.45
N TYR A 284 -7.45 -12.53 2.01
CA TYR A 284 -6.71 -13.35 1.05
C TYR A 284 -6.35 -12.60 -0.23
N ARG A 285 -7.19 -11.64 -0.62
CA ARG A 285 -7.02 -10.86 -1.84
C ARG A 285 -6.18 -9.61 -1.63
N ASN A 286 -6.34 -8.92 -0.50
CA ASN A 286 -5.85 -7.55 -0.30
C ASN A 286 -4.50 -7.49 0.41
N THR A 287 -3.99 -8.59 0.95
CA THR A 287 -2.65 -8.64 1.56
C THR A 287 -2.01 -10.02 1.37
N TYR A 288 -0.77 -10.16 1.79
CA TYR A 288 -0.04 -11.42 1.76
C TYR A 288 0.32 -11.83 3.18
N SER A 289 -0.37 -12.85 3.70
CA SER A 289 -0.08 -13.38 5.03
C SER A 289 1.26 -14.12 5.06
N THR A 290 2.04 -13.87 6.10
CA THR A 290 3.33 -14.50 6.38
C THR A 290 3.39 -14.96 7.84
N ASP A 291 4.52 -15.50 8.26
CA ASP A 291 4.69 -15.91 9.66
C ASP A 291 4.64 -14.72 10.63
N ILE A 292 5.05 -13.53 10.17
CA ILE A 292 5.06 -12.29 10.96
C ILE A 292 3.95 -11.28 10.57
N ASN A 293 3.30 -11.45 9.42
CA ASN A 293 2.19 -10.58 9.00
C ASN A 293 0.90 -11.39 9.01
N LYS A 294 0.15 -11.26 10.08
CA LYS A 294 -1.07 -12.02 10.33
C LYS A 294 -2.31 -11.23 9.88
N ILE A 295 -3.38 -11.95 9.60
CA ILE A 295 -4.68 -11.39 9.28
C ILE A 295 -5.72 -11.93 10.24
N ILE A 296 -6.71 -11.10 10.57
CA ILE A 296 -7.96 -11.50 11.22
C ILE A 296 -9.09 -10.99 10.33
N GLU A 297 -9.95 -11.90 9.91
CA GLU A 297 -11.13 -11.60 9.10
C GLU A 297 -12.39 -11.73 9.95
N SER A 298 -13.36 -10.83 9.73
CA SER A 298 -14.70 -11.01 10.29
C SER A 298 -15.41 -12.19 9.60
N GLU A 299 -16.48 -12.70 10.21
CA GLU A 299 -17.28 -13.80 9.65
C GLU A 299 -18.19 -13.38 8.47
N SER A 300 -18.06 -12.13 7.99
CA SER A 300 -18.90 -11.63 6.89
C SER A 300 -18.51 -12.25 5.55
N GLU A 301 -19.52 -12.63 4.75
CA GLU A 301 -19.30 -12.97 3.34
C GLU A 301 -18.96 -11.74 2.53
N VAL A 302 -17.72 -11.67 2.03
CA VAL A 302 -17.23 -10.50 1.30
C VAL A 302 -17.18 -10.74 -0.21
N ASN A 303 -17.63 -9.74 -0.99
CA ASN A 303 -17.55 -9.76 -2.44
C ASN A 303 -16.19 -9.18 -2.88
N PRO A 304 -15.31 -9.99 -3.53
CA PRO A 304 -13.98 -9.52 -3.97
C PRO A 304 -14.02 -8.46 -5.08
N TYR A 305 -15.17 -8.30 -5.74
CA TYR A 305 -15.34 -7.36 -6.83
C TYR A 305 -15.93 -6.02 -6.39
N LYS A 306 -16.68 -6.00 -5.29
CA LYS A 306 -17.40 -4.80 -4.84
C LYS A 306 -17.49 -4.76 -3.31
N ILE A 307 -16.82 -3.75 -2.72
CA ILE A 307 -16.93 -3.52 -1.28
C ILE A 307 -18.36 -3.09 -0.90
N ASP A 308 -18.92 -3.72 0.12
CA ASP A 308 -20.08 -3.19 0.82
C ASP A 308 -19.64 -2.16 1.87
N LYS A 309 -19.98 -0.88 1.64
CA LYS A 309 -19.61 0.22 2.53
C LYS A 309 -20.46 0.28 3.81
N ASN A 310 -21.54 -0.51 3.86
CA ASN A 310 -22.44 -0.63 5.01
C ASN A 310 -22.18 -1.89 5.84
N ASP A 311 -21.22 -2.72 5.43
CA ASP A 311 -20.78 -3.87 6.22
C ASP A 311 -19.77 -3.42 7.29
N TYR A 312 -20.24 -3.34 8.53
CA TYR A 312 -19.44 -3.00 9.70
C TYR A 312 -18.98 -4.24 10.49
N SER A 313 -18.89 -5.38 9.86
CA SER A 313 -18.51 -6.65 10.50
C SER A 313 -17.14 -6.64 11.16
N ILE A 314 -16.26 -5.73 10.77
CA ILE A 314 -14.97 -5.50 11.45
C ILE A 314 -15.16 -5.21 12.96
N ASN A 315 -16.32 -4.67 13.36
CA ASN A 315 -16.64 -4.40 14.77
C ASN A 315 -16.79 -5.68 15.60
N ASN A 316 -17.04 -6.82 14.96
CA ASN A 316 -17.24 -8.12 15.62
C ASN A 316 -15.91 -8.86 15.84
N ILE A 317 -14.80 -8.36 15.32
CA ILE A 317 -13.47 -8.95 15.58
C ILE A 317 -13.17 -8.82 17.07
N ASN A 318 -12.90 -9.96 17.71
CA ASN A 318 -12.68 -10.03 19.15
C ASN A 318 -11.30 -9.48 19.53
N VAL A 319 -11.22 -8.66 20.58
CA VAL A 319 -9.96 -8.14 21.11
C VAL A 319 -9.05 -9.28 21.58
N GLY A 320 -9.61 -10.36 22.14
CA GLY A 320 -8.87 -11.52 22.60
C GLY A 320 -8.09 -12.25 21.49
N ASP A 321 -8.63 -12.29 20.26
CA ASP A 321 -7.95 -12.88 19.12
C ASP A 321 -6.75 -12.03 18.67
N ILE A 322 -6.92 -10.69 18.69
CA ILE A 322 -5.83 -9.76 18.40
C ILE A 322 -4.75 -9.87 19.47
N LEU A 323 -5.13 -9.93 20.75
CA LEU A 323 -4.24 -10.06 21.89
C LEU A 323 -3.38 -11.33 21.78
N LYS A 324 -4.00 -12.46 21.49
CA LYS A 324 -3.29 -13.74 21.32
C LYS A 324 -2.22 -13.67 20.22
N LEU A 325 -2.57 -13.16 19.03
CA LEU A 325 -1.62 -13.01 17.94
C LEU A 325 -0.53 -11.97 18.24
N ALA A 326 -0.89 -10.86 18.92
CA ALA A 326 0.09 -9.86 19.32
C ALA A 326 1.13 -10.45 20.28
N GLN A 327 0.70 -11.22 21.28
CA GLN A 327 1.59 -11.89 22.23
C GLN A 327 2.49 -12.94 21.54
N GLU A 328 1.99 -13.66 20.54
CA GLU A 328 2.79 -14.59 19.73
C GLU A 328 3.88 -13.86 18.95
N LEU A 329 3.52 -12.79 18.24
CA LEU A 329 4.44 -12.01 17.42
C LEU A 329 5.50 -11.29 18.24
N LEU A 330 5.14 -10.74 19.41
CA LEU A 330 6.05 -10.01 20.29
C LEU A 330 7.05 -10.93 21.05
N LYS A 331 6.77 -12.23 21.19
CA LYS A 331 7.71 -13.20 21.77
C LYS A 331 8.79 -13.66 20.79
N THR A 332 8.54 -13.52 19.51
CA THR A 332 9.44 -13.97 18.44
C THR A 332 10.30 -12.84 17.85
N SER A 333 10.10 -11.63 18.34
CA SER A 333 10.80 -10.39 17.90
C SER A 333 12.06 -10.10 18.71
#